data_d08688b8e462d6f39bb3a17a44eb00aa
#
_entry.id   d08688b8e462d6f39bb3a17a44eb00aa
#
_cell.length_a   1.000
_cell.length_b   1.000
_cell.length_c   1.000
_cell.angle_alpha   90.00
_cell.angle_beta   90.00
_cell.angle_gamma   90.00
#
_symmetry.space_group_name_H-M   'P 1'
#
loop_
_entity.id
_entity.type
_entity.pdbx_description
1 polymer ?
#
loop_
_entity_poly.entity_id
_entity_poly.type
_entity_poly.pdbx_seq_one_letter_code
_entity_poly.pdbx_strand_id
1 'polypeptide(L)'
;MTQTDEKLVPHPHLKQFYEDESQREEFVNRIFDDTASKYDPVNNILSLGSGIRYRKQALIRSGLISEMSVLDVATGTGLVAAAEISIVGPKGSVTGLDRSYNMLIEVGNKLNIPLIQGDANVLPFADNSFHFLTMGYALRHVDDLKGTFKEYFRVLKPGGILLILELMKPTNKMIYRIVQLYFRLMVALISIPGIGGKNEGRLIKYYWDTIDTFVGSSTIIKTLYDIGFEEVNSHQIFNFFTEYTAVKP
;
A
#
# COMPACT_ATOMS: atom_id res chain seq x y z
N MET A 1 19.34 9.21 28.59
CA MET A 1 18.03 8.53 28.62
C MET A 1 17.67 8.23 27.19
N THR A 2 17.92 7.01 26.73
CA THR A 2 17.49 6.54 25.41
C THR A 2 15.96 6.46 25.44
N GLN A 3 15.28 7.39 24.75
CA GLN A 3 13.89 7.17 24.37
C GLN A 3 13.86 5.84 23.60
N THR A 4 13.30 4.82 24.17
CA THR A 4 12.90 3.64 23.42
C THR A 4 12.00 4.14 22.31
N ASP A 5 12.43 3.97 21.06
CA ASP A 5 11.71 4.41 19.86
C ASP A 5 10.45 3.53 19.77
N GLU A 6 9.37 3.99 20.40
CA GLU A 6 8.12 3.25 20.52
C GLU A 6 7.52 3.07 19.12
N LYS A 7 7.18 1.82 18.78
CA LYS A 7 6.58 1.50 17.49
C LYS A 7 5.26 2.25 17.32
N LEU A 8 5.05 2.83 16.14
CA LEU A 8 3.78 3.44 15.76
C LEU A 8 2.98 2.44 14.91
N VAL A 9 2.09 1.71 15.56
CA VAL A 9 1.24 0.74 14.86
C VAL A 9 0.17 1.44 14.02
N PRO A 10 -0.14 0.96 12.80
CA PRO A 10 -1.10 1.60 11.90
C PRO A 10 -2.56 1.48 12.37
N HIS A 11 -2.90 0.45 13.11
CA HIS A 11 -4.24 0.22 13.67
C HIS A 11 -4.16 -0.65 14.93
N PRO A 12 -5.18 -0.63 15.82
CA PRO A 12 -5.21 -1.48 17.00
C PRO A 12 -5.37 -2.96 16.63
N HIS A 13 -5.11 -3.83 17.60
CA HIS A 13 -5.27 -5.27 17.47
C HIS A 13 -6.67 -5.68 17.01
N LEU A 14 -6.74 -6.48 15.95
CA LEU A 14 -8.00 -6.97 15.35
C LEU A 14 -8.28 -8.41 15.80
N LYS A 15 -8.78 -8.58 17.01
CA LYS A 15 -9.04 -9.89 17.68
C LYS A 15 -9.91 -10.86 16.86
N GLN A 16 -10.71 -10.38 15.92
CA GLN A 16 -11.52 -11.22 15.05
C GLN A 16 -10.73 -11.93 13.93
N PHE A 17 -9.46 -11.60 13.75
CA PHE A 17 -8.60 -12.19 12.73
C PHE A 17 -7.44 -12.99 13.29
N TYR A 18 -6.85 -12.55 14.40
CA TYR A 18 -5.75 -13.20 15.11
C TYR A 18 -5.88 -12.97 16.63
N GLU A 19 -5.48 -13.95 17.43
CA GLU A 19 -5.66 -13.92 18.89
C GLU A 19 -4.64 -13.01 19.58
N ASP A 20 -3.40 -13.04 19.09
CA ASP A 20 -2.28 -12.28 19.64
C ASP A 20 -1.63 -11.42 18.55
N GLU A 21 -1.11 -10.22 18.91
CA GLU A 21 -0.47 -9.31 17.97
C GLU A 21 0.78 -9.92 17.31
N SER A 22 1.47 -10.84 17.98
CA SER A 22 2.58 -11.58 17.39
C SER A 22 2.21 -12.46 16.19
N GLN A 23 0.92 -12.82 16.06
CA GLN A 23 0.38 -13.62 14.94
C GLN A 23 -0.05 -12.75 13.75
N ARG A 24 -0.05 -11.43 13.89
CA ARG A 24 -0.51 -10.49 12.87
C ARG A 24 0.26 -10.66 11.57
N GLU A 25 1.57 -10.69 11.65
CA GLU A 25 2.45 -10.83 10.51
C GLU A 25 2.16 -12.11 9.72
N GLU A 26 2.09 -13.25 10.40
CA GLU A 26 1.77 -14.54 9.79
C GLU A 26 0.36 -14.54 9.17
N PHE A 27 -0.62 -13.95 9.88
CA PHE A 27 -1.98 -13.81 9.36
C PHE A 27 -2.02 -12.97 8.07
N VAL A 28 -1.35 -11.81 8.06
CA VAL A 28 -1.30 -10.91 6.90
C VAL A 28 -0.66 -11.63 5.71
N ASN A 29 0.51 -12.26 5.90
CA ASN A 29 1.17 -13.01 4.85
C ASN A 29 0.25 -14.10 4.27
N ARG A 30 -0.35 -14.91 5.13
CA ARG A 30 -1.20 -16.01 4.69
C ARG A 30 -2.46 -15.54 3.93
N ILE A 31 -3.14 -14.49 4.39
CA ILE A 31 -4.36 -14.01 3.71
C ILE A 31 -4.06 -13.47 2.32
N PHE A 32 -2.90 -12.82 2.12
CA PHE A 32 -2.47 -12.34 0.80
C PHE A 32 -1.97 -13.48 -0.08
N ASP A 33 -1.19 -14.42 0.46
CA ASP A 33 -0.73 -15.61 -0.28
C ASP A 33 -1.93 -16.46 -0.78
N ASP A 34 -2.92 -16.72 0.09
CA ASP A 34 -4.10 -17.54 -0.23
C ASP A 34 -4.99 -16.89 -1.30
N THR A 35 -4.94 -15.57 -1.44
CA THR A 35 -5.83 -14.82 -2.34
C THR A 35 -5.12 -14.28 -3.59
N ALA A 36 -3.81 -14.45 -3.73
CA ALA A 36 -3.00 -13.87 -4.79
C ALA A 36 -3.53 -14.15 -6.20
N SER A 37 -3.87 -15.39 -6.52
CA SER A 37 -4.37 -15.79 -7.84
C SER A 37 -5.71 -15.17 -8.25
N LYS A 38 -6.53 -14.73 -7.27
CA LYS A 38 -7.82 -14.08 -7.51
C LYS A 38 -7.82 -12.60 -7.16
N TYR A 39 -6.66 -12.07 -6.78
CA TYR A 39 -6.53 -10.70 -6.29
C TYR A 39 -6.97 -9.66 -7.32
N ASP A 40 -6.51 -9.77 -8.56
CA ASP A 40 -6.83 -8.80 -9.61
C ASP A 40 -8.31 -8.77 -9.99
N PRO A 41 -9.00 -9.91 -10.24
CA PRO A 41 -10.45 -9.92 -10.44
C PRO A 41 -11.21 -9.28 -9.28
N VAL A 42 -10.87 -9.62 -8.04
CA VAL A 42 -11.50 -9.06 -6.84
C VAL A 42 -11.26 -7.55 -6.75
N ASN A 43 -10.03 -7.11 -6.94
CA ASN A 43 -9.66 -5.69 -6.90
C ASN A 43 -10.32 -4.89 -8.05
N ASN A 44 -10.48 -5.50 -9.22
CA ASN A 44 -11.19 -4.88 -10.34
C ASN A 44 -12.69 -4.69 -10.02
N ILE A 45 -13.34 -5.66 -9.38
CA ILE A 45 -14.72 -5.54 -8.89
C ILE A 45 -14.80 -4.41 -7.85
N LEU A 46 -13.91 -4.40 -6.86
CA LEU A 46 -13.86 -3.37 -5.81
C LEU A 46 -13.61 -1.95 -6.34
N SER A 47 -12.83 -1.81 -7.41
CA SER A 47 -12.52 -0.50 -8.00
C SER A 47 -13.49 -0.11 -9.13
N LEU A 48 -14.46 -0.95 -9.44
CA LEU A 48 -15.36 -0.79 -10.61
C LEU A 48 -14.58 -0.52 -11.90
N GLY A 49 -13.41 -1.14 -12.07
CA GLY A 49 -12.52 -0.98 -13.23
C GLY A 49 -11.75 0.34 -13.31
N SER A 50 -11.96 1.28 -12.39
CA SER A 50 -11.32 2.61 -12.44
C SER A 50 -9.86 2.62 -11.94
N GLY A 51 -9.45 1.57 -11.26
CA GLY A 51 -8.20 1.53 -10.49
C GLY A 51 -6.94 1.79 -11.29
N ILE A 52 -6.85 1.32 -12.54
CA ILE A 52 -5.66 1.52 -13.41
C ILE A 52 -5.48 3.00 -13.76
N ARG A 53 -6.55 3.68 -14.17
CA ARG A 53 -6.50 5.11 -14.53
C ARG A 53 -6.16 5.98 -13.33
N TYR A 54 -6.74 5.67 -12.18
CA TYR A 54 -6.48 6.39 -10.95
C TYR A 54 -4.99 6.30 -10.55
N ARG A 55 -4.42 5.09 -10.50
CA ARG A 55 -3.00 4.88 -10.15
C ARG A 55 -2.07 5.66 -11.07
N LYS A 56 -2.30 5.57 -12.40
CA LYS A 56 -1.48 6.31 -13.37
C LYS A 56 -1.56 7.84 -13.18
N GLN A 57 -2.75 8.37 -12.92
CA GLN A 57 -2.93 9.79 -12.67
C GLN A 57 -2.27 10.24 -11.36
N ALA A 58 -2.35 9.43 -10.30
CA ALA A 58 -1.69 9.70 -9.03
C ALA A 58 -0.16 9.76 -9.19
N LEU A 59 0.44 8.79 -9.89
CA LEU A 59 1.86 8.76 -10.21
C LEU A 59 2.34 10.02 -10.96
N ILE A 60 1.58 10.44 -11.98
CA ILE A 60 1.91 11.65 -12.74
C ILE A 60 1.77 12.91 -11.87
N ARG A 61 0.70 13.03 -11.08
CA ARG A 61 0.50 14.17 -10.17
C ARG A 61 1.60 14.29 -9.13
N SER A 62 2.10 13.17 -8.64
CA SER A 62 3.18 13.15 -7.64
C SER A 62 4.58 13.36 -8.21
N GLY A 63 4.71 13.56 -9.53
CA GLY A 63 5.98 13.92 -10.15
C GLY A 63 6.79 12.76 -10.72
N LEU A 64 6.20 11.56 -10.90
CA LEU A 64 6.89 10.48 -11.61
C LEU A 64 7.05 10.85 -13.09
N ILE A 65 8.28 10.82 -13.58
CA ILE A 65 8.65 11.13 -14.97
C ILE A 65 9.50 10.03 -15.59
N SER A 66 9.77 10.16 -16.89
CA SER A 66 10.65 9.24 -17.63
C SER A 66 12.05 9.17 -17.02
N GLU A 67 12.69 8.00 -17.20
CA GLU A 67 14.08 7.71 -16.82
C GLU A 67 14.34 7.62 -15.31
N MET A 68 13.33 7.76 -14.46
CA MET A 68 13.48 7.55 -13.01
C MET A 68 13.70 6.07 -12.65
N SER A 69 14.47 5.84 -11.57
CA SER A 69 14.52 4.54 -10.85
C SER A 69 13.45 4.54 -9.78
N VAL A 70 12.56 3.55 -9.80
CA VAL A 70 11.39 3.42 -8.93
C VAL A 70 11.49 2.16 -8.08
N LEU A 71 11.12 2.25 -6.82
CA LEU A 71 10.85 1.11 -5.94
C LEU A 71 9.36 1.06 -5.61
N ASP A 72 8.68 -0.01 -6.03
CA ASP A 72 7.29 -0.30 -5.67
C ASP A 72 7.27 -1.28 -4.49
N VAL A 73 7.01 -0.74 -3.29
CA VAL A 73 6.99 -1.51 -2.03
C VAL A 73 5.60 -2.06 -1.78
N ALA A 74 5.53 -3.34 -1.43
CA ALA A 74 4.30 -4.13 -1.41
C ALA A 74 3.62 -4.10 -2.79
N THR A 75 4.40 -4.47 -3.81
CA THR A 75 4.00 -4.39 -5.23
C THR A 75 2.78 -5.27 -5.55
N GLY A 76 2.49 -6.28 -4.72
CA GLY A 76 1.38 -7.20 -4.89
C GLY A 76 1.42 -7.89 -6.25
N THR A 77 0.32 -7.83 -6.98
CA THR A 77 0.19 -8.38 -8.33
C THR A 77 0.69 -7.44 -9.44
N GLY A 78 1.35 -6.33 -9.07
CA GLY A 78 2.01 -5.39 -10.00
C GLY A 78 1.10 -4.32 -10.61
N LEU A 79 -0.05 -4.02 -10.01
CA LEU A 79 -0.99 -3.04 -10.57
C LEU A 79 -0.46 -1.60 -10.56
N VAL A 80 0.39 -1.23 -9.59
CA VAL A 80 1.09 0.07 -9.55
C VAL A 80 2.29 0.00 -10.45
N ALA A 81 3.14 -1.04 -10.33
CA ALA A 81 4.33 -1.25 -11.14
C ALA A 81 4.06 -1.18 -12.65
N ALA A 82 2.94 -1.75 -13.13
CA ALA A 82 2.54 -1.67 -14.55
C ALA A 82 2.31 -0.22 -15.01
N ALA A 83 1.73 0.62 -14.15
CA ALA A 83 1.54 2.04 -14.46
C ALA A 83 2.88 2.80 -14.43
N GLU A 84 3.76 2.49 -13.48
CA GLU A 84 5.11 3.06 -13.37
C GLU A 84 5.94 2.78 -14.61
N ILE A 85 6.02 1.52 -15.05
CA ILE A 85 6.73 1.12 -16.28
C ILE A 85 6.26 1.96 -17.46
N SER A 86 4.95 2.18 -17.59
CA SER A 86 4.38 2.96 -18.71
C SER A 86 4.78 4.45 -18.68
N ILE A 87 5.21 4.97 -17.54
CA ILE A 87 5.62 6.37 -17.34
C ILE A 87 7.13 6.51 -17.46
N VAL A 88 7.90 5.66 -16.76
CA VAL A 88 9.37 5.79 -16.75
C VAL A 88 10.00 5.41 -18.07
N GLY A 89 9.35 4.55 -18.86
CA GLY A 89 9.81 4.14 -20.18
C GLY A 89 11.07 3.26 -20.17
N PRO A 90 11.67 3.00 -21.34
CA PRO A 90 12.73 2.00 -21.49
C PRO A 90 14.08 2.37 -20.86
N LYS A 91 14.29 3.64 -20.53
CA LYS A 91 15.51 4.10 -19.84
C LYS A 91 15.35 4.22 -18.33
N GLY A 92 14.12 4.17 -17.82
CA GLY A 92 13.83 4.09 -16.40
C GLY A 92 13.88 2.64 -15.92
N SER A 93 13.73 2.46 -14.62
CA SER A 93 13.67 1.13 -13.99
C SER A 93 12.60 1.10 -12.92
N VAL A 94 11.91 -0.04 -12.81
CA VAL A 94 10.99 -0.34 -11.72
C VAL A 94 11.45 -1.61 -11.05
N THR A 95 11.57 -1.60 -9.73
CA THR A 95 11.85 -2.78 -8.90
C THR A 95 10.67 -2.99 -7.98
N GLY A 96 10.10 -4.21 -7.97
CA GLY A 96 9.02 -4.58 -7.08
C GLY A 96 9.55 -5.32 -5.84
N LEU A 97 9.03 -4.96 -4.67
CA LEU A 97 9.28 -5.69 -3.44
C LEU A 97 7.93 -6.09 -2.82
N ASP A 98 7.81 -7.34 -2.42
CA ASP A 98 6.65 -7.82 -1.66
C ASP A 98 7.08 -8.89 -0.66
N ARG A 99 6.33 -9.01 0.42
CA ARG A 99 6.53 -10.06 1.42
C ARG A 99 5.94 -11.38 0.96
N SER A 100 4.79 -11.35 0.29
CA SER A 100 4.08 -12.50 -0.22
C SER A 100 4.77 -13.07 -1.45
N TYR A 101 5.24 -14.32 -1.33
CA TYR A 101 5.85 -15.03 -2.45
C TYR A 101 4.86 -15.28 -3.59
N ASN A 102 3.61 -15.59 -3.25
CA ASN A 102 2.57 -15.84 -4.26
C ASN A 102 2.20 -14.56 -5.03
N MET A 103 2.21 -13.38 -4.39
CA MET A 103 2.08 -12.10 -5.09
C MET A 103 3.22 -11.87 -6.07
N LEU A 104 4.46 -12.19 -5.68
CA LEU A 104 5.62 -12.07 -6.58
C LEU A 104 5.53 -13.02 -7.79
N ILE A 105 4.99 -14.22 -7.62
CA ILE A 105 4.70 -15.12 -8.76
C ILE A 105 3.70 -14.45 -9.71
N GLU A 106 2.62 -13.89 -9.18
CA GLU A 106 1.58 -13.24 -10.01
C GLU A 106 2.12 -12.04 -10.80
N VAL A 107 2.93 -11.18 -10.19
CA VAL A 107 3.54 -10.06 -10.91
C VAL A 107 4.60 -10.54 -11.90
N GLY A 108 5.42 -11.54 -11.55
CA GLY A 108 6.44 -12.12 -12.45
C GLY A 108 5.86 -12.75 -13.72
N ASN A 109 4.63 -13.26 -13.65
CA ASN A 109 3.92 -13.77 -14.83
C ASN A 109 3.42 -12.66 -15.78
N LYS A 110 3.39 -11.40 -15.34
CA LYS A 110 2.80 -10.27 -16.08
C LYS A 110 3.84 -9.23 -16.50
N LEU A 111 4.84 -8.99 -15.63
CA LEU A 111 5.80 -7.90 -15.79
C LEU A 111 7.23 -8.45 -15.74
N ASN A 112 8.07 -7.95 -16.64
CA ASN A 112 9.49 -8.28 -16.66
C ASN A 112 10.29 -7.18 -15.93
N ILE A 113 10.27 -7.23 -14.59
CA ILE A 113 10.99 -6.32 -13.69
C ILE A 113 11.75 -7.12 -12.62
N PRO A 114 12.80 -6.56 -12.01
CA PRO A 114 13.40 -7.13 -10.82
C PRO A 114 12.38 -7.26 -9.69
N LEU A 115 12.29 -8.44 -9.07
CA LEU A 115 11.38 -8.74 -7.97
C LEU A 115 12.17 -9.26 -6.78
N ILE A 116 11.87 -8.73 -5.60
CA ILE A 116 12.56 -9.08 -4.36
C ILE A 116 11.52 -9.45 -3.31
N GLN A 117 11.67 -10.62 -2.71
CA GLN A 117 10.91 -10.95 -1.51
C GLN A 117 11.55 -10.27 -0.30
N GLY A 118 10.77 -9.42 0.40
CA GLY A 118 11.31 -8.64 1.51
C GLY A 118 10.25 -7.94 2.33
N ASP A 119 10.70 -7.38 3.45
CA ASP A 119 9.86 -6.63 4.38
C ASP A 119 9.96 -5.12 4.10
N ALA A 120 8.82 -4.44 4.08
CA ALA A 120 8.74 -2.98 3.94
C ALA A 120 9.43 -2.22 5.10
N ASN A 121 9.59 -2.87 6.26
CA ASN A 121 10.25 -2.29 7.43
C ASN A 121 11.79 -2.42 7.39
N VAL A 122 12.34 -3.28 6.50
CA VAL A 122 13.79 -3.52 6.35
C VAL A 122 14.10 -3.74 4.87
N LEU A 123 14.36 -2.66 4.15
CA LEU A 123 14.56 -2.72 2.70
C LEU A 123 15.99 -3.17 2.35
N PRO A 124 16.16 -4.22 1.52
CA PRO A 124 17.48 -4.78 1.16
C PRO A 124 18.19 -3.95 0.06
N PHE A 125 18.15 -2.63 0.19
CA PHE A 125 18.77 -1.71 -0.76
C PHE A 125 19.72 -0.74 -0.05
N ALA A 126 20.70 -0.26 -0.79
CA ALA A 126 21.61 0.79 -0.31
C ALA A 126 20.88 2.12 -0.14
N ASP A 127 21.46 3.01 0.68
CA ASP A 127 20.99 4.38 0.82
C ASP A 127 21.00 5.10 -0.52
N ASN A 128 20.08 6.04 -0.71
CA ASN A 128 20.04 6.92 -1.88
C ASN A 128 20.02 6.17 -3.23
N SER A 129 19.24 5.09 -3.33
CA SER A 129 19.17 4.22 -4.52
C SER A 129 18.10 4.64 -5.53
N PHE A 130 16.97 5.17 -5.05
CA PHE A 130 15.79 5.39 -5.88
C PHE A 130 15.41 6.87 -6.00
N HIS A 131 14.93 7.28 -7.19
CA HIS A 131 14.37 8.62 -7.41
C HIS A 131 12.92 8.71 -6.93
N PHE A 132 12.20 7.59 -6.95
CA PHE A 132 10.79 7.52 -6.60
C PHE A 132 10.51 6.23 -5.84
N LEU A 133 9.67 6.31 -4.81
CA LEU A 133 9.20 5.16 -4.05
C LEU A 133 7.69 5.22 -3.94
N THR A 134 7.05 4.09 -4.24
CA THR A 134 5.60 3.93 -4.08
C THR A 134 5.26 2.88 -3.04
N MET A 135 4.12 3.06 -2.40
CA MET A 135 3.40 2.01 -1.69
C MET A 135 1.90 2.16 -1.97
N GLY A 136 1.31 1.15 -2.62
CA GLY A 136 -0.09 1.17 -3.02
C GLY A 136 -0.98 0.34 -2.10
N TYR A 137 -1.79 0.98 -1.22
CA TYR A 137 -2.83 0.36 -0.39
C TYR A 137 -2.32 -0.67 0.62
N ALA A 138 -1.07 -0.57 1.05
CA ALA A 138 -0.42 -1.51 1.95
C ALA A 138 0.01 -0.90 3.29
N LEU A 139 -0.02 0.43 3.44
CA LEU A 139 0.50 1.10 4.63
C LEU A 139 -0.19 0.66 5.93
N ARG A 140 -1.47 0.31 5.88
CA ARG A 140 -2.21 -0.20 7.04
C ARG A 140 -1.81 -1.63 7.45
N HIS A 141 -0.94 -2.30 6.68
CA HIS A 141 -0.49 -3.67 6.94
C HIS A 141 0.94 -3.74 7.47
N VAL A 142 1.70 -2.63 7.48
CA VAL A 142 3.05 -2.61 8.08
C VAL A 142 3.00 -2.74 9.61
N ASP A 143 4.10 -3.16 10.21
CA ASP A 143 4.15 -3.38 11.66
C ASP A 143 4.48 -2.11 12.44
N ASP A 144 5.22 -1.19 11.80
CA ASP A 144 5.67 0.07 12.40
C ASP A 144 5.78 1.16 11.34
N LEU A 145 4.88 2.13 11.35
CA LEU A 145 4.88 3.26 10.41
C LEU A 145 6.18 4.07 10.48
N LYS A 146 6.72 4.25 11.67
CA LYS A 146 7.92 5.07 11.87
C LYS A 146 9.15 4.36 11.32
N GLY A 147 9.32 3.07 11.60
CA GLY A 147 10.38 2.24 11.03
C GLY A 147 10.30 2.18 9.51
N THR A 148 9.09 1.94 8.99
CA THR A 148 8.82 1.92 7.54
C THR A 148 9.22 3.24 6.87
N PHE A 149 8.82 4.38 7.41
CA PHE A 149 9.16 5.68 6.80
C PHE A 149 10.65 6.03 6.93
N LYS A 150 11.35 5.56 7.98
CA LYS A 150 12.81 5.67 8.07
C LYS A 150 13.51 4.93 6.94
N GLU A 151 13.06 3.71 6.62
CA GLU A 151 13.62 2.92 5.52
C GLU A 151 13.33 3.58 4.15
N TYR A 152 12.11 4.13 3.95
CA TYR A 152 11.79 4.86 2.72
C TYR A 152 12.66 6.10 2.54
N PHE A 153 12.83 6.86 3.63
CA PHE A 153 13.73 8.01 3.62
C PHE A 153 15.18 7.60 3.32
N ARG A 154 15.65 6.51 3.90
CA ARG A 154 17.02 6.01 3.69
C ARG A 154 17.29 5.66 2.23
N VAL A 155 16.41 4.90 1.60
CA VAL A 155 16.62 4.40 0.23
C VAL A 155 16.33 5.43 -0.86
N LEU A 156 15.55 6.46 -0.59
CA LEU A 156 15.34 7.56 -1.52
C LEU A 156 16.59 8.41 -1.65
N LYS A 157 16.87 8.88 -2.86
CA LYS A 157 17.90 9.89 -3.15
C LYS A 157 17.49 11.25 -2.60
N PRO A 158 18.45 12.18 -2.33
CA PRO A 158 18.10 13.60 -2.16
C PRO A 158 17.28 14.09 -3.36
N GLY A 159 16.19 14.81 -3.12
CA GLY A 159 15.19 15.19 -4.10
C GLY A 159 14.25 14.05 -4.51
N GLY A 160 14.41 12.86 -3.95
CA GLY A 160 13.56 11.70 -4.24
C GLY A 160 12.15 11.84 -3.64
N ILE A 161 11.17 11.30 -4.34
CA ILE A 161 9.75 11.45 -4.03
C ILE A 161 9.17 10.16 -3.47
N LEU A 162 8.44 10.26 -2.37
CA LEU A 162 7.57 9.22 -1.82
C LEU A 162 6.13 9.46 -2.26
N LEU A 163 5.46 8.42 -2.76
CA LEU A 163 4.02 8.38 -2.98
C LEU A 163 3.39 7.20 -2.24
N ILE A 164 2.44 7.47 -1.38
CA ILE A 164 1.62 6.44 -0.73
C ILE A 164 0.17 6.62 -1.18
N LEU A 165 -0.39 5.57 -1.76
CA LEU A 165 -1.83 5.49 -2.06
C LEU A 165 -2.51 4.70 -0.94
N GLU A 166 -3.56 5.26 -0.32
CA GLU A 166 -4.24 4.55 0.77
C GLU A 166 -5.74 4.86 0.81
N LEU A 167 -6.48 3.96 1.42
CA LEU A 167 -7.90 4.13 1.71
C LEU A 167 -8.07 4.60 3.15
N MET A 168 -8.69 5.74 3.32
CA MET A 168 -8.89 6.34 4.63
C MET A 168 -10.34 6.29 5.05
N LYS A 169 -10.58 6.12 6.35
CA LYS A 169 -11.92 6.22 6.92
C LYS A 169 -12.55 7.58 6.57
N PRO A 170 -13.72 7.62 5.92
CA PRO A 170 -14.39 8.87 5.61
C PRO A 170 -14.76 9.65 6.89
N THR A 171 -14.44 10.93 6.91
CA THR A 171 -14.80 11.84 8.02
C THR A 171 -16.27 12.30 7.91
N ASN A 172 -16.80 12.37 6.69
CA ASN A 172 -18.21 12.68 6.43
C ASN A 172 -19.09 11.45 6.77
N LYS A 173 -20.03 11.63 7.71
CA LYS A 173 -20.88 10.53 8.21
C LYS A 173 -21.76 9.86 7.13
N MET A 174 -22.18 10.60 6.12
CA MET A 174 -22.98 10.05 5.02
C MET A 174 -22.12 9.21 4.10
N ILE A 175 -20.95 9.71 3.70
CA ILE A 175 -19.98 8.96 2.89
C ILE A 175 -19.52 7.71 3.64
N TYR A 176 -19.23 7.81 4.93
CA TYR A 176 -18.88 6.66 5.78
C TYR A 176 -19.94 5.55 5.71
N ARG A 177 -21.23 5.90 5.87
CA ARG A 177 -22.31 4.91 5.80
C ARG A 177 -22.43 4.26 4.42
N ILE A 178 -22.25 5.05 3.35
CA ILE A 178 -22.29 4.55 1.97
C ILE A 178 -21.12 3.57 1.75
N VAL A 179 -19.90 3.93 2.13
CA VAL A 179 -18.70 3.09 1.99
C VAL A 179 -18.84 1.82 2.85
N GLN A 180 -19.32 1.94 4.09
CA GLN A 180 -19.55 0.79 4.95
C GLN A 180 -20.57 -0.19 4.35
N LEU A 181 -21.68 0.33 3.80
CA LEU A 181 -22.68 -0.50 3.10
C LEU A 181 -22.06 -1.17 1.87
N TYR A 182 -21.29 -0.42 1.09
CA TYR A 182 -20.59 -0.94 -0.07
C TYR A 182 -19.69 -2.12 0.30
N PHE A 183 -18.82 -1.99 1.33
CA PHE A 183 -17.95 -3.09 1.76
C PHE A 183 -18.75 -4.29 2.27
N ARG A 184 -19.86 -4.10 3.00
CA ARG A 184 -20.75 -5.18 3.43
C ARG A 184 -21.33 -5.96 2.24
N LEU A 185 -21.78 -5.23 1.21
CA LEU A 185 -22.29 -5.86 -0.03
C LEU A 185 -21.17 -6.57 -0.79
N MET A 186 -19.96 -6.00 -0.84
CA MET A 186 -18.81 -6.64 -1.49
C MET A 186 -18.38 -7.90 -0.75
N VAL A 187 -18.34 -7.91 0.58
CA VAL A 187 -18.09 -9.15 1.36
C VAL A 187 -19.10 -10.24 0.98
N ALA A 188 -20.38 -9.91 0.95
CA ALA A 188 -21.43 -10.87 0.58
C ALA A 188 -21.26 -11.40 -0.85
N LEU A 189 -21.02 -10.50 -1.82
CA LEU A 189 -20.87 -10.85 -3.23
C LEU A 189 -19.61 -11.70 -3.48
N ILE A 190 -18.47 -11.26 -2.97
CA ILE A 190 -17.16 -11.89 -3.20
C ILE A 190 -17.06 -13.23 -2.47
N SER A 191 -17.81 -13.43 -1.38
CA SER A 191 -17.86 -14.72 -0.68
C SER A 191 -18.59 -15.83 -1.46
N ILE A 192 -19.28 -15.50 -2.55
CA ILE A 192 -20.00 -16.49 -3.38
C ILE A 192 -18.97 -17.35 -4.13
N PRO A 193 -19.08 -18.71 -4.06
CA PRO A 193 -18.24 -19.60 -4.87
C PRO A 193 -18.40 -19.29 -6.37
N GLY A 194 -17.26 -19.15 -7.07
CA GLY A 194 -17.24 -18.81 -8.51
C GLY A 194 -17.05 -17.31 -8.80
N ILE A 195 -17.37 -16.41 -7.85
CA ILE A 195 -16.97 -14.98 -7.94
C ILE A 195 -15.63 -14.78 -7.23
N GLY A 196 -15.54 -15.20 -5.98
CA GLY A 196 -14.33 -15.27 -5.17
C GLY A 196 -14.34 -16.57 -4.35
N GLY A 197 -14.73 -16.47 -3.09
CA GLY A 197 -14.81 -17.55 -2.13
C GLY A 197 -14.68 -17.03 -0.70
N LYS A 198 -14.59 -17.95 0.26
CA LYS A 198 -14.52 -17.60 1.67
C LYS A 198 -13.26 -16.77 2.03
N ASN A 199 -12.11 -17.11 1.44
CA ASN A 199 -10.85 -16.42 1.72
C ASN A 199 -10.88 -14.99 1.18
N GLU A 200 -11.37 -14.79 -0.05
CA GLU A 200 -11.52 -13.50 -0.66
C GLU A 200 -12.55 -12.62 0.09
N GLY A 201 -13.68 -13.20 0.52
CA GLY A 201 -14.65 -12.51 1.37
C GLY A 201 -14.03 -12.10 2.72
N ARG A 202 -13.19 -12.97 3.33
CA ARG A 202 -12.45 -12.67 4.57
C ARG A 202 -11.44 -11.55 4.35
N LEU A 203 -10.75 -11.51 3.19
CA LEU A 203 -9.84 -10.44 2.81
C LEU A 203 -10.57 -9.09 2.74
N ILE A 204 -11.74 -9.03 2.09
CA ILE A 204 -12.52 -7.79 1.97
C ILE A 204 -13.02 -7.31 3.34
N LYS A 205 -13.41 -8.24 4.22
CA LYS A 205 -13.78 -7.90 5.60
C LYS A 205 -12.57 -7.33 6.35
N TYR A 206 -11.40 -7.94 6.21
CA TYR A 206 -10.15 -7.46 6.79
C TYR A 206 -9.78 -6.07 6.27
N TYR A 207 -9.96 -5.80 4.96
CA TYR A 207 -9.76 -4.46 4.40
C TYR A 207 -10.63 -3.42 5.09
N TRP A 208 -11.93 -3.69 5.22
CA TRP A 208 -12.82 -2.74 5.89
C TRP A 208 -12.40 -2.49 7.34
N ASP A 209 -12.14 -3.54 8.09
CA ASP A 209 -11.82 -3.42 9.52
C ASP A 209 -10.48 -2.67 9.73
N THR A 210 -9.49 -2.88 8.87
CA THR A 210 -8.24 -2.10 8.89
C THR A 210 -8.45 -0.64 8.48
N ILE A 211 -9.25 -0.36 7.45
CA ILE A 211 -9.57 1.01 7.02
C ILE A 211 -10.32 1.77 8.13
N ASP A 212 -11.28 1.12 8.78
CA ASP A 212 -12.12 1.75 9.82
C ASP A 212 -11.33 2.11 11.08
N THR A 213 -10.26 1.40 11.35
CA THR A 213 -9.41 1.56 12.54
C THR A 213 -8.04 2.18 12.26
N PHE A 214 -7.72 2.48 11.00
CA PHE A 214 -6.44 3.04 10.60
C PHE A 214 -6.19 4.40 11.23
N VAL A 215 -4.94 4.70 11.55
CA VAL A 215 -4.54 6.01 12.09
C VAL A 215 -4.94 7.14 11.15
N GLY A 216 -5.22 8.31 11.70
CA GLY A 216 -5.65 9.47 10.92
C GLY A 216 -4.53 10.04 10.04
N SER A 217 -4.90 10.74 8.95
CA SER A 217 -3.96 11.40 8.04
C SER A 217 -2.99 12.35 8.75
N SER A 218 -3.43 13.03 9.81
CA SER A 218 -2.56 13.91 10.60
C SER A 218 -1.40 13.18 11.27
N THR A 219 -1.62 11.93 11.71
CA THR A 219 -0.56 11.09 12.27
C THR A 219 0.46 10.71 11.20
N ILE A 220 0.01 10.31 10.02
CA ILE A 220 0.88 9.95 8.89
C ILE A 220 1.74 11.16 8.48
N ILE A 221 1.11 12.31 8.25
CA ILE A 221 1.78 13.56 7.85
C ILE A 221 2.82 13.97 8.90
N LYS A 222 2.40 13.98 10.18
CA LYS A 222 3.32 14.31 11.28
C LYS A 222 4.51 13.36 11.32
N THR A 223 4.29 12.06 11.18
CA THR A 223 5.38 11.07 11.23
C THR A 223 6.35 11.26 10.07
N LEU A 224 5.88 11.58 8.85
CA LEU A 224 6.74 11.87 7.70
C LEU A 224 7.63 13.11 7.98
N TYR A 225 7.06 14.19 8.53
CA TYR A 225 7.87 15.36 8.95
C TYR A 225 8.86 15.02 10.06
N ASP A 226 8.46 14.25 11.05
CA ASP A 226 9.33 13.85 12.18
C ASP A 226 10.52 12.99 11.71
N ILE A 227 10.41 12.29 10.58
CA ILE A 227 11.50 11.52 9.95
C ILE A 227 12.45 12.43 9.16
N GLY A 228 12.01 13.60 8.71
CA GLY A 228 12.81 14.55 7.94
C GLY A 228 12.35 14.75 6.49
N PHE A 229 11.22 14.17 6.08
CA PHE A 229 10.63 14.51 4.80
C PHE A 229 10.14 15.95 4.78
N GLU A 230 10.26 16.57 3.62
CA GLU A 230 9.74 17.91 3.33
C GLU A 230 8.61 17.84 2.29
N GLU A 231 7.95 18.96 2.03
CA GLU A 231 6.83 19.06 1.06
C GLU A 231 5.77 17.97 1.25
N VAL A 232 5.50 17.60 2.52
CA VAL A 232 4.51 16.55 2.82
C VAL A 232 3.11 17.07 2.53
N ASN A 233 2.46 16.46 1.55
CA ASN A 233 1.11 16.81 1.13
C ASN A 233 0.19 15.59 1.20
N SER A 234 -1.12 15.85 1.32
CA SER A 234 -2.14 14.83 1.14
C SER A 234 -3.23 15.32 0.20
N HIS A 235 -3.53 14.54 -0.82
CA HIS A 235 -4.62 14.79 -1.76
C HIS A 235 -5.72 13.74 -1.55
N GLN A 236 -6.92 14.18 -1.20
CA GLN A 236 -8.03 13.28 -0.88
C GLN A 236 -9.13 13.37 -1.94
N ILE A 237 -9.55 12.20 -2.46
CA ILE A 237 -10.61 12.06 -3.45
C ILE A 237 -11.80 11.34 -2.81
N PHE A 238 -12.98 11.90 -2.96
CA PHE A 238 -14.24 11.38 -2.39
C PHE A 238 -14.20 11.13 -0.87
N ASN A 239 -13.35 11.85 -0.14
CA ASN A 239 -13.16 11.64 1.31
C ASN A 239 -12.80 10.19 1.71
N PHE A 240 -12.19 9.42 0.78
CA PHE A 240 -11.89 8.00 0.96
C PHE A 240 -10.54 7.59 0.38
N PHE A 241 -10.24 7.92 -0.88
CA PHE A 241 -8.93 7.68 -1.47
C PHE A 241 -7.98 8.81 -1.09
N THR A 242 -6.81 8.48 -0.58
CA THR A 242 -5.82 9.47 -0.16
C THR A 242 -4.47 9.16 -0.77
N GLU A 243 -3.85 10.18 -1.35
CA GLU A 243 -2.49 10.18 -1.87
C GLU A 243 -1.65 11.01 -0.90
N TYR A 244 -0.63 10.41 -0.32
CA TYR A 244 0.39 11.13 0.45
C TYR A 244 1.63 11.26 -0.40
N THR A 245 2.14 12.47 -0.56
CA THR A 245 3.42 12.75 -1.21
C THR A 245 4.36 13.42 -0.24
N ALA A 246 5.64 13.10 -0.35
CA ALA A 246 6.69 13.70 0.45
C ALA A 246 8.01 13.69 -0.33
N VAL A 247 8.89 14.64 -0.07
CA VAL A 247 10.20 14.77 -0.72
C VAL A 247 11.29 14.58 0.32
N LYS A 248 12.32 13.81 -0.02
CA LYS A 248 13.55 13.77 0.76
C LYS A 248 14.40 14.98 0.37
N PRO A 249 14.80 15.88 1.31
CA PRO A 249 15.64 17.04 1.03
C PRO A 249 17.04 16.68 0.51
#